data_8bdf1534fb6cdbe57b88460d3df1930e
#
_entry.id   8bdf1534fb6cdbe57b88460d3df1930e
#
_cell.length_a   1.000
_cell.length_b   1.000
_cell.length_c   1.000
_cell.angle_alpha   90.00
_cell.angle_beta   90.00
_cell.angle_gamma   90.00
#
_symmetry.space_group_name_H-M   'P 1'
#
loop_
_entity.id
_entity.type
_entity.pdbx_description
1 polymer ?
#
loop_
_entity_poly.entity_id
_entity_poly.type
_entity_poly.pdbx_seq_one_letter_code
_entity_poly.pdbx_strand_id
1 'polypeptide(L)'
;MGNYFNQLALREKLNQLGQCRFMEKEEFADGISALKGKKIVIVGCGAQGLNQGLNMRDSGLDISYALRQGAIDNKRASYVNATENNFAVGTYEEMIPDADLVINLTPDKNHSDVVAAIMPLMKKNATLSYSHGFNIVEEGMKIREDLTVIMVAPKCPGSEVREEYKRGFGVPTLIAVHPENDPQGHGLVQAKAYAVATGGDRAGVLESSFVAEVKSDLMGEQTILCGMLQTGSILSFDKMVEKGIDPSYAAKLIQYGWETITEALKHGGITNMMDRLSNPAKIKAFELSEELKTILEPLFQKHMDDIMSGHFSKTMMEDWANDDHNLLSWRAATGETAFEKTAITNTEISEQEYFDHGVLMVAFVRAGVELAFDTMVAAGIKEESAYYESLHETPLIANTIARKKLYEMNRIISDTAEYGCYLFDHAAKPMLKDFMAKIDTDVIGKAYASDAGNGVDNKQLIDINEIIRYHPIELIGYELRASMTAMKKIV
;
A
#
# COMPACT_ATOMS: atom_id res chain seq x y z
N MET A 1 -15.88 21.58 -0.79
CA MET A 1 -15.88 21.17 -2.21
C MET A 1 -16.52 19.79 -2.27
N GLY A 2 -17.08 19.36 -3.41
CA GLY A 2 -17.72 18.03 -3.49
C GLY A 2 -16.74 17.01 -4.06
N ASN A 3 -16.86 15.76 -3.66
CA ASN A 3 -16.10 14.63 -4.17
C ASN A 3 -16.19 14.55 -5.71
N TYR A 4 -15.05 14.58 -6.40
CA TYR A 4 -14.98 14.60 -7.86
C TYR A 4 -15.65 13.36 -8.47
N PHE A 5 -15.31 12.16 -7.98
CA PHE A 5 -15.87 10.91 -8.47
C PHE A 5 -17.40 10.89 -8.41
N ASN A 6 -17.98 11.37 -7.31
CA ASN A 6 -19.43 11.34 -7.12
C ASN A 6 -20.19 12.32 -8.02
N GLN A 7 -19.51 13.33 -8.58
CA GLN A 7 -20.08 14.28 -9.54
C GLN A 7 -20.04 13.79 -11.00
N LEU A 8 -19.21 12.77 -11.31
CA LEU A 8 -19.10 12.21 -12.65
C LEU A 8 -20.41 11.52 -13.09
N ALA A 9 -20.71 11.59 -14.40
CA ALA A 9 -21.73 10.75 -14.99
C ALA A 9 -21.36 9.27 -14.87
N LEU A 10 -22.34 8.36 -14.83
CA LEU A 10 -22.11 6.93 -14.64
C LEU A 10 -21.08 6.36 -15.63
N ARG A 11 -21.18 6.73 -16.91
CA ARG A 11 -20.23 6.27 -17.93
C ARG A 11 -18.79 6.67 -17.62
N GLU A 12 -18.60 7.89 -17.14
CA GLU A 12 -17.27 8.41 -16.80
C GLU A 12 -16.73 7.75 -15.52
N LYS A 13 -17.60 7.51 -14.53
CA LYS A 13 -17.23 6.74 -13.32
C LYS A 13 -16.68 5.37 -13.71
N LEU A 14 -17.43 4.61 -14.50
CA LEU A 14 -17.04 3.27 -14.95
C LEU A 14 -15.76 3.30 -15.82
N ASN A 15 -15.64 4.29 -16.69
CA ASN A 15 -14.46 4.44 -17.53
C ASN A 15 -13.20 4.70 -16.70
N GLN A 16 -13.27 5.62 -15.73
CA GLN A 16 -12.11 5.96 -14.88
C GLN A 16 -11.80 4.84 -13.86
N LEU A 17 -12.79 4.19 -13.27
CA LEU A 17 -12.57 3.01 -12.41
C LEU A 17 -11.92 1.85 -13.15
N GLY A 18 -12.38 1.57 -14.36
CA GLY A 18 -11.88 0.48 -15.19
C GLY A 18 -10.61 0.82 -15.99
N GLN A 19 -9.98 1.97 -15.76
CA GLN A 19 -8.77 2.36 -16.45
C GLN A 19 -7.54 1.82 -15.74
N CYS A 20 -7.01 0.72 -16.24
CA CYS A 20 -5.72 0.18 -15.85
C CYS A 20 -5.14 -0.64 -16.99
N ARG A 21 -3.86 -0.45 -17.27
CA ARG A 21 -3.12 -1.17 -18.29
C ARG A 21 -1.67 -1.34 -17.86
N PHE A 22 -1.15 -2.56 -17.89
CA PHE A 22 0.28 -2.78 -17.75
C PHE A 22 1.01 -2.22 -18.97
N MET A 23 2.08 -1.46 -18.73
CA MET A 23 2.86 -0.82 -19.79
C MET A 23 4.05 -1.69 -20.16
N GLU A 24 4.25 -1.85 -21.47
CA GLU A 24 5.35 -2.62 -22.03
C GLU A 24 6.69 -1.89 -21.86
N LYS A 25 7.77 -2.65 -21.71
CA LYS A 25 9.11 -2.11 -21.46
C LYS A 25 9.58 -1.12 -22.55
N GLU A 26 9.19 -1.37 -23.78
CA GLU A 26 9.51 -0.55 -24.95
C GLU A 26 8.93 0.85 -24.88
N GLU A 27 7.83 1.02 -24.15
CA GLU A 27 7.20 2.33 -23.93
C GLU A 27 8.05 3.29 -23.08
N PHE A 28 9.07 2.77 -22.41
CA PHE A 28 10.03 3.53 -21.59
C PHE A 28 11.38 3.76 -22.26
N ALA A 29 11.49 3.51 -23.58
CA ALA A 29 12.76 3.65 -24.33
C ALA A 29 13.34 5.09 -24.27
N ASP A 30 12.50 6.11 -24.13
CA ASP A 30 12.91 7.51 -23.98
C ASP A 30 13.50 7.84 -22.62
N GLY A 31 13.39 6.92 -21.66
CA GLY A 31 13.93 7.07 -20.31
C GLY A 31 13.43 8.34 -19.62
N ILE A 32 14.36 9.14 -19.10
CA ILE A 32 14.06 10.40 -18.39
C ILE A 32 14.03 11.63 -19.32
N SER A 33 14.08 11.46 -20.64
CA SER A 33 14.29 12.56 -21.60
C SER A 33 13.30 13.72 -21.45
N ALA A 34 12.03 13.41 -21.13
CA ALA A 34 10.99 14.43 -20.96
C ALA A 34 11.20 15.33 -19.73
N LEU A 35 12.02 14.91 -18.76
CA LEU A 35 12.33 15.67 -17.54
C LEU A 35 13.77 16.20 -17.52
N LYS A 36 14.60 15.78 -18.45
CA LYS A 36 16.00 16.21 -18.49
C LYS A 36 16.13 17.71 -18.78
N GLY A 37 16.88 18.40 -17.92
CA GLY A 37 17.07 19.86 -18.02
C GLY A 37 15.89 20.70 -17.54
N LYS A 38 14.83 20.09 -17.02
CA LYS A 38 13.72 20.77 -16.38
C LYS A 38 14.02 21.07 -14.92
N LYS A 39 13.52 22.20 -14.43
CA LYS A 39 13.57 22.56 -13.01
C LYS A 39 12.45 21.80 -12.27
N ILE A 40 12.84 20.87 -11.42
CA ILE A 40 11.94 20.03 -10.65
C ILE A 40 11.99 20.44 -9.19
N VAL A 41 10.83 20.77 -8.62
CA VAL A 41 10.69 21.19 -7.24
C VAL A 41 9.75 20.24 -6.51
N ILE A 42 10.24 19.63 -5.43
CA ILE A 42 9.41 18.78 -4.56
C ILE A 42 8.93 19.63 -3.37
N VAL A 43 7.63 19.60 -3.12
CA VAL A 43 7.01 20.24 -1.96
C VAL A 43 6.82 19.17 -0.88
N GLY A 44 7.52 19.35 0.25
CA GLY A 44 7.59 18.35 1.31
C GLY A 44 8.78 17.40 1.19
N CYS A 45 9.45 17.15 2.31
CA CYS A 45 10.59 16.23 2.39
C CYS A 45 10.43 15.26 3.56
N GLY A 46 9.27 14.57 3.57
CA GLY A 46 9.01 13.39 4.40
C GLY A 46 9.61 12.12 3.78
N ALA A 47 9.12 10.95 4.16
CA ALA A 47 9.63 9.67 3.67
C ALA A 47 9.53 9.55 2.13
N GLN A 48 8.37 9.83 1.54
CA GLN A 48 8.21 9.82 0.08
C GLN A 48 9.05 10.92 -0.58
N GLY A 49 8.94 12.15 -0.11
CA GLY A 49 9.63 13.30 -0.72
C GLY A 49 11.13 13.13 -0.77
N LEU A 50 11.76 12.70 0.33
CA LEU A 50 13.19 12.47 0.37
C LEU A 50 13.63 11.34 -0.56
N ASN A 51 12.98 10.17 -0.45
CA ASN A 51 13.44 8.97 -1.14
C ASN A 51 13.17 9.01 -2.65
N GLN A 52 12.06 9.56 -3.09
CA GLN A 52 11.83 9.84 -4.51
C GLN A 52 12.83 10.87 -5.06
N GLY A 53 13.07 11.97 -4.32
CA GLY A 53 14.06 12.98 -4.72
C GLY A 53 15.47 12.43 -4.85
N LEU A 54 15.90 11.55 -3.94
CA LEU A 54 17.18 10.85 -4.03
C LEU A 54 17.28 9.96 -5.28
N ASN A 55 16.22 9.19 -5.58
CA ASN A 55 16.19 8.31 -6.75
C ASN A 55 16.25 9.12 -8.05
N MET A 56 15.47 10.21 -8.14
CA MET A 56 15.45 11.10 -9.29
C MET A 56 16.81 11.78 -9.51
N ARG A 57 17.46 12.23 -8.44
CA ARG A 57 18.81 12.78 -8.50
C ARG A 57 19.86 11.75 -8.97
N ASP A 58 19.80 10.53 -8.42
CA ASP A 58 20.71 9.44 -8.84
C ASP A 58 20.45 9.02 -10.30
N SER A 59 19.26 9.27 -10.81
CA SER A 59 18.89 9.09 -12.23
C SER A 59 19.30 10.26 -13.12
N GLY A 60 19.89 11.33 -12.57
CA GLY A 60 20.49 12.44 -13.33
C GLY A 60 19.55 13.65 -13.51
N LEU A 61 18.52 13.79 -12.67
CA LEU A 61 17.64 14.97 -12.65
C LEU A 61 18.08 15.99 -11.60
N ASP A 62 17.79 17.26 -11.86
CA ASP A 62 18.06 18.38 -10.95
C ASP A 62 16.86 18.59 -10.03
N ILE A 63 17.03 18.27 -8.75
CA ILE A 63 15.97 18.27 -7.73
C ILE A 63 16.26 19.33 -6.67
N SER A 64 15.23 20.10 -6.35
CA SER A 64 15.22 21.04 -5.23
C SER A 64 13.92 20.93 -4.43
N TYR A 65 13.90 21.51 -3.24
CA TYR A 65 12.76 21.45 -2.33
C TYR A 65 12.18 22.81 -2.02
N ALA A 66 10.85 22.88 -2.02
CA ALA A 66 10.11 24.04 -1.51
C ALA A 66 9.44 23.68 -0.19
N LEU A 67 9.69 24.45 0.84
CA LEU A 67 9.17 24.26 2.19
C LEU A 67 8.50 25.53 2.70
N ARG A 68 7.56 25.39 3.65
CA ARG A 68 6.98 26.53 4.35
C ARG A 68 8.08 27.25 5.14
N GLN A 69 8.05 28.60 5.18
CA GLN A 69 9.03 29.42 5.91
C GLN A 69 9.23 28.90 7.35
N GLY A 70 8.15 28.62 8.08
CA GLY A 70 8.24 28.13 9.45
C GLY A 70 8.91 26.74 9.59
N ALA A 71 8.95 25.92 8.53
CA ALA A 71 9.71 24.66 8.54
C ALA A 71 11.21 24.91 8.38
N ILE A 72 11.57 25.92 7.62
CA ILE A 72 12.96 26.36 7.42
C ILE A 72 13.49 27.01 8.71
N ASP A 73 12.77 28.00 9.23
CA ASP A 73 13.18 28.78 10.43
C ASP A 73 13.35 27.89 11.67
N ASN A 74 12.45 26.92 11.84
CA ASN A 74 12.47 25.99 12.98
C ASN A 74 13.27 24.71 12.71
N LYS A 75 13.94 24.62 11.55
CA LYS A 75 14.73 23.44 11.14
C LYS A 75 13.97 22.13 11.36
N ARG A 76 12.71 22.09 10.91
CA ARG A 76 11.89 20.87 11.02
C ARG A 76 12.51 19.71 10.26
N ALA A 77 12.07 18.49 10.53
CA ALA A 77 12.61 17.25 9.93
C ALA A 77 12.70 17.34 8.39
N SER A 78 11.71 17.93 7.70
CA SER A 78 11.73 18.12 6.25
C SER A 78 12.91 18.99 5.77
N TYR A 79 13.25 20.04 6.51
CA TYR A 79 14.40 20.90 6.21
C TYR A 79 15.72 20.16 6.45
N VAL A 80 15.83 19.47 7.59
CA VAL A 80 17.01 18.66 7.93
C VAL A 80 17.23 17.57 6.89
N ASN A 81 16.19 16.81 6.54
CA ASN A 81 16.25 15.76 5.54
C ASN A 81 16.80 16.25 4.19
N ALA A 82 16.30 17.39 3.70
CA ALA A 82 16.75 17.94 2.43
C ALA A 82 18.19 18.47 2.49
N THR A 83 18.54 19.22 3.53
CA THR A 83 19.87 19.87 3.65
C THR A 83 20.98 18.88 3.96
N GLU A 84 20.76 17.88 4.81
CA GLU A 84 21.74 16.81 5.09
C GLU A 84 22.03 15.94 3.85
N ASN A 85 21.07 15.87 2.92
CA ASN A 85 21.27 15.20 1.64
C ASN A 85 21.75 16.14 0.52
N ASN A 86 22.17 17.35 0.85
CA ASN A 86 22.75 18.35 -0.08
C ASN A 86 21.79 18.79 -1.20
N PHE A 87 20.50 18.88 -0.92
CA PHE A 87 19.53 19.49 -1.82
C PHE A 87 19.42 21.00 -1.59
N ALA A 88 19.15 21.75 -2.66
CA ALA A 88 18.74 23.14 -2.56
C ALA A 88 17.35 23.22 -1.94
N VAL A 89 17.19 24.14 -0.97
CA VAL A 89 15.94 24.35 -0.23
C VAL A 89 15.61 25.84 -0.21
N GLY A 90 14.36 26.19 -0.47
CA GLY A 90 13.84 27.54 -0.33
C GLY A 90 12.36 27.56 0.02
N THR A 91 11.78 28.75 0.11
CA THR A 91 10.34 28.91 0.32
C THR A 91 9.54 28.62 -0.95
N TYR A 92 8.22 28.60 -0.85
CA TYR A 92 7.36 28.46 -2.03
C TYR A 92 7.58 29.57 -3.03
N GLU A 93 7.69 30.82 -2.54
CA GLU A 93 7.88 32.04 -3.34
C GLU A 93 9.22 32.05 -4.08
N GLU A 94 10.25 31.44 -3.49
CA GLU A 94 11.59 31.33 -4.08
C GLU A 94 11.74 30.24 -5.11
N MET A 95 11.07 29.10 -4.89
CA MET A 95 11.33 27.87 -5.65
C MET A 95 10.31 27.60 -6.76
N ILE A 96 9.03 27.91 -6.52
CA ILE A 96 7.91 27.49 -7.40
C ILE A 96 7.82 28.30 -8.70
N PRO A 97 8.05 29.64 -8.75
CA PRO A 97 7.78 30.43 -9.94
C PRO A 97 8.51 29.97 -11.22
N ASP A 98 9.70 29.42 -11.09
CA ASP A 98 10.50 28.94 -12.21
C ASP A 98 10.37 27.43 -12.46
N ALA A 99 9.67 26.70 -11.60
CA ALA A 99 9.55 25.25 -11.70
C ALA A 99 8.78 24.81 -12.96
N ASP A 100 9.31 23.82 -13.68
CA ASP A 100 8.62 23.14 -14.78
C ASP A 100 7.70 22.02 -14.28
N LEU A 101 8.14 21.34 -13.24
CA LEU A 101 7.42 20.28 -12.55
C LEU A 101 7.45 20.53 -11.04
N VAL A 102 6.29 20.63 -10.44
CA VAL A 102 6.09 20.73 -8.99
C VAL A 102 5.49 19.43 -8.51
N ILE A 103 6.14 18.75 -7.57
CA ILE A 103 5.71 17.47 -7.04
C ILE A 103 5.25 17.67 -5.60
N ASN A 104 3.96 17.49 -5.33
CA ASN A 104 3.41 17.59 -3.98
C ASN A 104 3.49 16.24 -3.27
N LEU A 105 4.42 16.14 -2.31
CA LEU A 105 4.64 14.95 -1.46
C LEU A 105 4.49 15.32 0.03
N THR A 106 3.55 16.21 0.30
CA THR A 106 3.09 16.50 1.66
C THR A 106 2.02 15.47 2.09
N PRO A 107 1.71 15.33 3.38
CA PRO A 107 0.58 14.51 3.83
C PRO A 107 -0.75 14.95 3.20
N ASP A 108 -1.64 13.99 2.90
CA ASP A 108 -2.89 14.24 2.17
C ASP A 108 -3.75 15.33 2.82
N LYS A 109 -3.87 15.33 4.14
CA LYS A 109 -4.62 16.35 4.89
C LYS A 109 -4.14 17.79 4.69
N ASN A 110 -2.94 17.98 4.16
CA ASN A 110 -2.38 19.30 3.88
C ASN A 110 -2.47 19.68 2.40
N HIS A 111 -2.91 18.76 1.52
CA HIS A 111 -2.84 18.97 0.08
C HIS A 111 -3.66 20.19 -0.36
N SER A 112 -4.88 20.38 0.12
CA SER A 112 -5.72 21.53 -0.26
C SER A 112 -5.06 22.87 0.10
N ASP A 113 -4.50 22.99 1.30
CA ASP A 113 -3.81 24.21 1.72
C ASP A 113 -2.51 24.44 0.94
N VAL A 114 -1.74 23.38 0.74
CA VAL A 114 -0.49 23.45 -0.02
C VAL A 114 -0.76 23.85 -1.47
N VAL A 115 -1.71 23.18 -2.13
CA VAL A 115 -2.04 23.46 -3.52
C VAL A 115 -2.61 24.87 -3.68
N ALA A 116 -3.45 25.33 -2.74
CA ALA A 116 -3.95 26.71 -2.74
C ALA A 116 -2.81 27.74 -2.62
N ALA A 117 -1.75 27.42 -1.89
CA ALA A 117 -0.59 28.30 -1.73
C ALA A 117 0.36 28.27 -2.94
N ILE A 118 0.64 27.09 -3.51
CA ILE A 118 1.64 26.96 -4.58
C ILE A 118 1.08 27.22 -5.99
N MET A 119 -0.17 26.87 -6.25
CA MET A 119 -0.79 26.97 -7.57
C MET A 119 -0.76 28.38 -8.17
N PRO A 120 -1.01 29.47 -7.41
CA PRO A 120 -0.88 30.83 -7.92
C PRO A 120 0.55 31.22 -8.31
N LEU A 121 1.56 30.60 -7.68
CA LEU A 121 2.98 30.85 -7.93
C LEU A 121 3.50 30.09 -9.15
N MET A 122 2.83 29.01 -9.56
CA MET A 122 3.26 28.18 -10.70
C MET A 122 3.19 28.94 -12.01
N LYS A 123 4.24 28.86 -12.82
CA LYS A 123 4.25 29.45 -14.17
C LYS A 123 3.23 28.76 -15.08
N LYS A 124 2.85 29.44 -16.15
CA LYS A 124 1.94 28.86 -17.16
C LYS A 124 2.53 27.59 -17.75
N ASN A 125 1.66 26.62 -18.04
CA ASN A 125 2.02 25.34 -18.64
C ASN A 125 2.99 24.48 -17.80
N ALA A 126 3.17 24.80 -16.53
CA ALA A 126 3.88 23.93 -15.61
C ALA A 126 3.04 22.67 -15.29
N THR A 127 3.70 21.68 -14.74
CA THR A 127 3.07 20.42 -14.32
C THR A 127 3.00 20.33 -12.80
N LEU A 128 1.85 19.97 -12.27
CA LEU A 128 1.64 19.58 -10.88
C LEU A 128 1.53 18.07 -10.80
N SER A 129 2.34 17.45 -9.95
CA SER A 129 2.32 16.01 -9.73
C SER A 129 1.92 15.64 -8.32
N TYR A 130 1.16 14.56 -8.21
CA TYR A 130 0.77 13.89 -6.97
C TYR A 130 1.35 12.47 -6.92
N SER A 131 1.49 11.89 -5.73
CA SER A 131 1.74 10.45 -5.55
C SER A 131 0.54 9.69 -5.02
N HIS A 132 -0.53 10.39 -4.67
CA HIS A 132 -1.85 9.86 -4.34
C HIS A 132 -2.91 10.86 -4.77
N GLY A 133 -4.00 10.37 -5.34
CA GLY A 133 -5.01 11.23 -5.97
C GLY A 133 -6.07 11.81 -5.03
N PHE A 134 -5.98 11.65 -3.72
CA PHE A 134 -7.01 12.00 -2.73
C PHE A 134 -7.50 13.44 -2.87
N ASN A 135 -6.60 14.40 -2.99
CA ASN A 135 -6.93 15.83 -3.12
C ASN A 135 -7.82 16.14 -4.34
N ILE A 136 -7.56 15.47 -5.46
CA ILE A 136 -8.37 15.63 -6.68
C ILE A 136 -9.70 14.88 -6.55
N VAL A 137 -9.65 13.60 -6.14
CA VAL A 137 -10.82 12.72 -6.21
C VAL A 137 -11.77 12.92 -5.02
N GLU A 138 -11.26 12.95 -3.80
CA GLU A 138 -12.07 12.98 -2.59
C GLU A 138 -12.35 14.41 -2.11
N GLU A 139 -11.36 15.29 -2.10
CA GLU A 139 -11.56 16.69 -1.75
C GLU A 139 -12.13 17.53 -2.91
N GLY A 140 -12.00 17.06 -4.17
CA GLY A 140 -12.50 17.72 -5.36
C GLY A 140 -11.77 19.03 -5.67
N MET A 141 -10.46 19.09 -5.39
CA MET A 141 -9.63 20.24 -5.68
C MET A 141 -9.62 20.59 -7.17
N LYS A 142 -9.89 21.83 -7.51
CA LYS A 142 -9.87 22.34 -8.89
C LYS A 142 -8.52 22.99 -9.15
N ILE A 143 -7.85 22.52 -10.20
CA ILE A 143 -6.55 23.02 -10.62
C ILE A 143 -6.74 23.97 -11.81
N ARG A 144 -5.89 24.99 -11.92
CA ARG A 144 -5.88 25.92 -13.04
C ARG A 144 -5.81 25.18 -14.38
N GLU A 145 -6.63 25.58 -15.33
CA GLU A 145 -6.77 24.91 -16.65
C GLU A 145 -5.49 24.91 -17.51
N ASP A 146 -4.57 25.85 -17.25
CA ASP A 146 -3.30 25.97 -17.97
C ASP A 146 -2.20 25.05 -17.42
N LEU A 147 -2.45 24.32 -16.31
CA LEU A 147 -1.52 23.37 -15.73
C LEU A 147 -1.81 21.94 -16.21
N THR A 148 -0.74 21.18 -16.40
CA THR A 148 -0.84 19.72 -16.54
C THR A 148 -0.86 19.08 -15.16
N VAL A 149 -1.74 18.11 -14.92
CA VAL A 149 -1.82 17.37 -13.66
C VAL A 149 -1.56 15.91 -13.90
N ILE A 150 -0.52 15.38 -13.24
CA ILE A 150 -0.15 13.98 -13.31
C ILE A 150 -0.13 13.34 -11.93
N MET A 151 -0.22 12.05 -11.90
CA MET A 151 0.04 11.23 -10.72
C MET A 151 1.12 10.20 -11.03
N VAL A 152 2.05 10.04 -10.11
CA VAL A 152 3.05 8.97 -10.12
C VAL A 152 3.09 8.38 -8.72
N ALA A 153 2.46 7.23 -8.55
CA ALA A 153 2.19 6.59 -7.28
C ALA A 153 3.00 5.29 -7.13
N PRO A 154 4.20 5.35 -6.52
CA PRO A 154 4.93 4.13 -6.16
C PRO A 154 4.14 3.36 -5.09
N LYS A 155 3.85 2.07 -5.33
CA LYS A 155 3.04 1.23 -4.45
C LYS A 155 3.89 0.60 -3.35
N CYS A 156 4.31 1.44 -2.40
CA CYS A 156 5.01 1.04 -1.19
C CYS A 156 5.22 2.23 -0.23
N PRO A 157 5.53 1.97 1.05
CA PRO A 157 6.00 3.00 1.97
C PRO A 157 7.26 3.73 1.44
N GLY A 158 7.40 5.01 1.76
CA GLY A 158 8.47 5.85 1.21
C GLY A 158 9.90 5.32 1.43
N SER A 159 10.16 4.64 2.55
CA SER A 159 11.46 4.01 2.81
C SER A 159 11.78 2.90 1.79
N GLU A 160 10.80 2.12 1.40
CA GLU A 160 10.94 1.01 0.46
C GLU A 160 11.24 1.51 -0.96
N VAL A 161 10.69 2.66 -1.36
CA VAL A 161 11.03 3.30 -2.65
C VAL A 161 12.55 3.40 -2.83
N ARG A 162 13.28 3.80 -1.78
CA ARG A 162 14.75 3.94 -1.84
C ARG A 162 15.47 2.60 -1.79
N GLU A 163 15.06 1.72 -0.90
CA GLU A 163 15.74 0.43 -0.71
C GLU A 163 15.59 -0.47 -1.96
N GLU A 164 14.40 -0.56 -2.53
CA GLU A 164 14.18 -1.33 -3.75
C GLU A 164 14.90 -0.71 -4.98
N TYR A 165 14.97 0.63 -5.05
CA TYR A 165 15.76 1.30 -6.08
C TYR A 165 17.25 0.94 -6.01
N LYS A 166 17.84 0.97 -4.80
CA LYS A 166 19.25 0.58 -4.57
C LYS A 166 19.52 -0.89 -4.89
N ARG A 167 18.55 -1.76 -4.61
CA ARG A 167 18.63 -3.19 -4.97
C ARG A 167 18.56 -3.43 -6.48
N GLY A 168 18.19 -2.39 -7.27
CA GLY A 168 18.06 -2.48 -8.72
C GLY A 168 16.71 -3.04 -9.19
N PHE A 169 15.77 -3.31 -8.26
CA PHE A 169 14.43 -3.80 -8.60
C PHE A 169 13.46 -2.63 -8.85
N GLY A 170 13.42 -1.64 -7.96
CA GLY A 170 12.41 -0.60 -7.97
C GLY A 170 11.08 -1.08 -7.35
N VAL A 171 10.05 -0.26 -7.45
CA VAL A 171 8.71 -0.59 -6.95
C VAL A 171 7.67 -0.41 -8.05
N PRO A 172 6.63 -1.26 -8.11
CA PRO A 172 5.53 -1.06 -9.02
C PRO A 172 4.92 0.33 -8.84
N THR A 173 4.57 0.96 -9.95
CA THR A 173 4.16 2.36 -9.95
C THR A 173 2.91 2.54 -10.81
N LEU A 174 1.85 3.13 -10.27
CA LEU A 174 0.72 3.59 -11.07
C LEU A 174 1.01 5.01 -11.56
N ILE A 175 0.73 5.26 -12.83
CA ILE A 175 0.78 6.60 -13.41
C ILE A 175 -0.57 6.99 -14.00
N ALA A 176 -0.92 8.27 -13.89
CA ALA A 176 -2.13 8.79 -14.47
C ALA A 176 -1.97 10.25 -14.91
N VAL A 177 -2.82 10.66 -15.82
CA VAL A 177 -3.01 12.06 -16.22
C VAL A 177 -4.44 12.45 -15.88
N HIS A 178 -4.63 13.59 -15.19
CA HIS A 178 -5.98 14.07 -14.90
C HIS A 178 -6.65 14.58 -16.19
N PRO A 179 -7.82 14.03 -16.57
CA PRO A 179 -8.40 14.31 -17.88
C PRO A 179 -8.81 15.78 -18.10
N GLU A 180 -9.05 16.53 -17.00
CA GLU A 180 -9.39 17.95 -17.07
C GLU A 180 -8.16 18.87 -17.16
N ASN A 181 -6.93 18.34 -17.00
CA ASN A 181 -5.71 19.12 -16.85
C ASN A 181 -4.51 18.54 -17.62
N ASP A 182 -4.60 18.51 -18.92
CA ASP A 182 -3.45 18.26 -19.81
C ASP A 182 -3.56 19.06 -21.13
N PRO A 183 -3.53 20.41 -21.04
CA PRO A 183 -3.83 21.28 -22.20
C PRO A 183 -2.83 21.13 -23.36
N GLN A 184 -1.65 20.57 -23.09
CA GLN A 184 -0.59 20.38 -24.09
C GLN A 184 -0.38 18.93 -24.50
N GLY A 185 -1.08 17.96 -23.87
CA GLY A 185 -0.90 16.54 -24.14
C GLY A 185 0.46 15.98 -23.72
N HIS A 186 1.12 16.59 -22.73
CA HIS A 186 2.46 16.16 -22.26
C HIS A 186 2.43 15.32 -20.98
N GLY A 187 1.27 15.19 -20.35
CA GLY A 187 1.17 14.56 -19.03
C GLY A 187 1.72 13.14 -19.00
N LEU A 188 1.30 12.28 -19.92
CA LEU A 188 1.72 10.89 -19.95
C LEU A 188 3.24 10.72 -20.16
N VAL A 189 3.83 11.51 -21.05
CA VAL A 189 5.30 11.43 -21.30
C VAL A 189 6.09 11.85 -20.08
N GLN A 190 5.62 12.86 -19.34
CA GLN A 190 6.26 13.30 -18.09
C GLN A 190 6.08 12.27 -16.97
N ALA A 191 4.89 11.69 -16.83
CA ALA A 191 4.62 10.65 -15.84
C ALA A 191 5.48 9.40 -16.07
N LYS A 192 5.64 8.97 -17.33
CA LYS A 192 6.56 7.87 -17.69
C LYS A 192 8.01 8.18 -17.32
N ALA A 193 8.50 9.37 -17.67
CA ALA A 193 9.86 9.78 -17.34
C ALA A 193 10.10 9.86 -15.83
N TYR A 194 9.09 10.27 -15.06
CA TYR A 194 9.15 10.26 -13.59
C TYR A 194 9.20 8.83 -13.05
N ALA A 195 8.36 7.92 -13.53
CA ALA A 195 8.38 6.52 -13.12
C ALA A 195 9.75 5.87 -13.39
N VAL A 196 10.38 6.16 -14.55
CA VAL A 196 11.75 5.73 -14.85
C VAL A 196 12.76 6.32 -13.85
N ALA A 197 12.66 7.62 -13.57
CA ALA A 197 13.58 8.31 -12.67
C ALA A 197 13.54 7.77 -11.23
N THR A 198 12.41 7.20 -10.82
CA THR A 198 12.25 6.54 -9.51
C THR A 198 12.49 5.03 -9.56
N GLY A 199 12.70 4.45 -10.74
CA GLY A 199 12.98 3.02 -10.94
C GLY A 199 11.74 2.14 -11.09
N GLY A 200 10.55 2.72 -11.22
CA GLY A 200 9.29 1.98 -11.38
C GLY A 200 9.25 1.11 -12.64
N ASP A 201 9.86 1.56 -13.73
CA ASP A 201 9.96 0.81 -14.99
C ASP A 201 10.60 -0.58 -14.86
N ARG A 202 11.41 -0.79 -13.83
CA ARG A 202 12.07 -2.08 -13.54
C ARG A 202 11.14 -3.08 -12.88
N ALA A 203 10.21 -2.58 -12.07
CA ALA A 203 9.25 -3.40 -11.33
C ALA A 203 7.91 -3.55 -12.05
N GLY A 204 7.56 -2.58 -12.90
CA GLY A 204 6.33 -2.52 -13.67
C GLY A 204 5.58 -1.21 -13.47
N VAL A 205 5.03 -0.67 -14.54
CA VAL A 205 4.23 0.55 -14.53
C VAL A 205 2.85 0.25 -15.07
N LEU A 206 1.84 0.76 -14.35
CA LEU A 206 0.44 0.68 -14.73
C LEU A 206 -0.04 2.08 -15.11
N GLU A 207 -0.50 2.24 -16.36
CA GLU A 207 -1.28 3.41 -16.75
C GLU A 207 -2.70 3.28 -16.22
N SER A 208 -3.08 4.16 -15.33
CA SER A 208 -4.33 4.12 -14.56
C SER A 208 -5.04 5.48 -14.62
N SER A 209 -5.98 5.71 -13.75
CA SER A 209 -6.62 7.00 -13.51
C SER A 209 -6.49 7.42 -12.05
N PHE A 210 -6.67 8.71 -11.77
CA PHE A 210 -6.76 9.22 -10.40
C PHE A 210 -7.86 8.51 -9.60
N VAL A 211 -9.00 8.23 -10.24
CA VAL A 211 -10.14 7.56 -9.60
C VAL A 211 -9.80 6.10 -9.26
N ALA A 212 -9.28 5.34 -10.24
CA ALA A 212 -8.96 3.93 -10.03
C ALA A 212 -7.91 3.78 -8.92
N GLU A 213 -6.86 4.59 -8.96
CA GLU A 213 -5.80 4.58 -7.95
C GLU A 213 -6.35 4.86 -6.57
N VAL A 214 -7.05 5.98 -6.35
CA VAL A 214 -7.57 6.35 -5.03
C VAL A 214 -8.53 5.30 -4.47
N LYS A 215 -9.43 4.76 -5.32
CA LYS A 215 -10.43 3.80 -4.84
C LYS A 215 -9.82 2.44 -4.52
N SER A 216 -8.83 1.98 -5.29
CA SER A 216 -8.14 0.71 -5.01
C SER A 216 -7.16 0.83 -3.83
N ASP A 217 -6.39 1.91 -3.78
CA ASP A 217 -5.42 2.19 -2.73
C ASP A 217 -6.09 2.26 -1.35
N LEU A 218 -7.13 3.10 -1.20
CA LEU A 218 -7.92 3.17 0.03
C LEU A 218 -8.50 1.81 0.45
N MET A 219 -8.95 0.98 -0.51
CA MET A 219 -9.50 -0.33 -0.19
C MET A 219 -8.42 -1.31 0.27
N GLY A 220 -7.27 -1.34 -0.41
CA GLY A 220 -6.13 -2.17 -0.03
C GLY A 220 -5.61 -1.80 1.36
N GLU A 221 -5.32 -0.50 1.57
CA GLU A 221 -4.79 0.02 2.83
C GLU A 221 -5.70 -0.26 4.02
N GLN A 222 -7.01 -0.01 3.90
CA GLN A 222 -7.95 -0.23 4.99
C GLN A 222 -8.10 -1.71 5.34
N THR A 223 -8.03 -2.60 4.36
CA THR A 223 -8.34 -4.02 4.52
C THR A 223 -7.07 -4.86 4.67
N ILE A 224 -6.59 -5.48 3.58
CA ILE A 224 -5.52 -6.48 3.69
C ILE A 224 -4.17 -5.88 4.06
N LEU A 225 -3.82 -4.70 3.54
CA LEU A 225 -2.47 -4.16 3.72
C LEU A 225 -2.19 -3.79 5.18
N CYS A 226 -3.12 -3.11 5.84
CA CYS A 226 -2.93 -2.65 7.22
C CYS A 226 -3.93 -3.29 8.19
N GLY A 227 -5.23 -3.18 7.95
CA GLY A 227 -6.28 -3.60 8.87
C GLY A 227 -6.23 -5.08 9.24
N MET A 228 -6.13 -5.95 8.25
CA MET A 228 -6.09 -7.40 8.44
C MET A 228 -4.81 -7.85 9.15
N LEU A 229 -3.66 -7.27 8.79
CA LEU A 229 -2.37 -7.57 9.43
C LEU A 229 -2.36 -7.09 10.88
N GLN A 230 -2.91 -5.91 11.19
CA GLN A 230 -3.06 -5.43 12.55
C GLN A 230 -3.97 -6.32 13.38
N THR A 231 -5.18 -6.57 12.89
CA THR A 231 -6.17 -7.42 13.59
C THR A 231 -5.62 -8.83 13.81
N GLY A 232 -5.05 -9.43 12.75
CA GLY A 232 -4.43 -10.76 12.82
C GLY A 232 -3.27 -10.82 13.81
N SER A 233 -2.44 -9.78 13.87
CA SER A 233 -1.34 -9.70 14.83
C SER A 233 -1.82 -9.72 16.26
N ILE A 234 -2.75 -8.85 16.62
CA ILE A 234 -3.25 -8.71 17.98
C ILE A 234 -3.99 -9.98 18.41
N LEU A 235 -4.93 -10.46 17.59
CA LEU A 235 -5.73 -11.64 17.94
C LEU A 235 -4.90 -12.92 18.02
N SER A 236 -3.94 -13.11 17.11
CA SER A 236 -3.06 -14.29 17.14
C SER A 236 -2.11 -14.27 18.33
N PHE A 237 -1.54 -13.10 18.64
CA PHE A 237 -0.68 -12.93 19.83
C PHE A 237 -1.45 -13.25 21.11
N ASP A 238 -2.60 -12.60 21.30
CA ASP A 238 -3.43 -12.78 22.50
C ASP A 238 -3.86 -14.25 22.66
N LYS A 239 -4.21 -14.92 21.55
CA LYS A 239 -4.58 -16.35 21.56
C LYS A 239 -3.40 -17.24 21.98
N MET A 240 -2.21 -17.00 21.45
CA MET A 240 -1.02 -17.77 21.84
C MET A 240 -0.70 -17.63 23.33
N VAL A 241 -0.75 -16.40 23.85
CA VAL A 241 -0.50 -16.13 25.27
C VAL A 241 -1.59 -16.75 26.15
N GLU A 242 -2.87 -16.63 25.78
CA GLU A 242 -4.00 -17.30 26.47
C GLU A 242 -3.77 -18.80 26.58
N LYS A 243 -3.20 -19.42 25.55
CA LYS A 243 -2.93 -20.87 25.49
C LYS A 243 -1.57 -21.28 26.06
N GLY A 244 -0.86 -20.37 26.70
CA GLY A 244 0.38 -20.65 27.42
C GLY A 244 1.64 -20.71 26.57
N ILE A 245 1.62 -20.18 25.34
CA ILE A 245 2.83 -19.95 24.54
C ILE A 245 3.62 -18.80 25.18
N ASP A 246 4.94 -18.91 25.20
CA ASP A 246 5.81 -17.85 25.71
C ASP A 246 5.54 -16.52 24.97
N PRO A 247 5.23 -15.43 25.68
CA PRO A 247 4.89 -14.16 25.05
C PRO A 247 6.00 -13.59 24.15
N SER A 248 7.27 -13.79 24.52
CA SER A 248 8.40 -13.28 23.74
C SER A 248 8.58 -14.04 22.43
N TYR A 249 8.31 -15.34 22.45
CA TYR A 249 8.25 -16.17 21.23
C TYR A 249 7.05 -15.78 20.36
N ALA A 250 5.86 -15.65 20.96
CA ALA A 250 4.65 -15.23 20.24
C ALA A 250 4.84 -13.87 19.56
N ALA A 251 5.44 -12.89 20.26
CA ALA A 251 5.74 -11.59 19.69
C ALA A 251 6.69 -11.69 18.48
N LYS A 252 7.73 -12.53 18.55
CA LYS A 252 8.67 -12.73 17.45
C LYS A 252 8.02 -13.45 16.27
N LEU A 253 7.25 -14.50 16.54
CA LEU A 253 6.54 -15.25 15.51
C LEU A 253 5.61 -14.34 14.70
N ILE A 254 4.85 -13.48 15.35
CA ILE A 254 3.96 -12.55 14.69
C ILE A 254 4.75 -11.46 13.94
N GLN A 255 5.69 -10.80 14.62
CA GLN A 255 6.41 -9.65 14.08
C GLN A 255 7.14 -9.97 12.77
N TYR A 256 7.81 -11.11 12.68
CA TYR A 256 8.59 -11.51 11.51
C TYR A 256 7.87 -12.53 10.61
N GLY A 257 6.83 -13.18 11.14
CA GLY A 257 6.07 -14.17 10.37
C GLY A 257 5.33 -13.55 9.19
N TRP A 258 4.77 -12.36 9.34
CA TRP A 258 4.12 -11.68 8.21
C TRP A 258 5.09 -11.44 7.05
N GLU A 259 6.30 -10.93 7.32
CA GLU A 259 7.33 -10.71 6.31
C GLU A 259 7.67 -12.01 5.58
N THR A 260 7.95 -13.08 6.33
CA THR A 260 8.34 -14.38 5.75
C THR A 260 7.23 -14.98 4.89
N ILE A 261 5.98 -14.95 5.37
CA ILE A 261 4.82 -15.52 4.69
C ILE A 261 4.51 -14.73 3.42
N THR A 262 4.50 -13.41 3.49
CA THR A 262 4.13 -12.55 2.36
C THR A 262 5.25 -12.41 1.32
N GLU A 263 6.50 -12.64 1.67
CA GLU A 263 7.59 -12.73 0.69
C GLU A 263 7.37 -13.92 -0.27
N ALA A 264 6.89 -15.06 0.25
CA ALA A 264 6.49 -16.18 -0.60
C ALA A 264 5.32 -15.82 -1.53
N LEU A 265 4.37 -15.02 -1.03
CA LEU A 265 3.26 -14.49 -1.81
C LEU A 265 3.74 -13.62 -2.98
N LYS A 266 4.67 -12.68 -2.74
CA LYS A 266 5.24 -11.79 -3.76
C LYS A 266 5.87 -12.56 -4.91
N HIS A 267 6.64 -13.59 -4.61
CA HIS A 267 7.42 -14.31 -5.60
C HIS A 267 6.63 -15.33 -6.43
N GLY A 268 5.57 -15.92 -5.90
CA GLY A 268 4.85 -16.98 -6.60
C GLY A 268 3.34 -17.02 -6.32
N GLY A 269 2.78 -15.96 -5.76
CA GLY A 269 1.35 -15.85 -5.48
C GLY A 269 0.90 -16.69 -4.29
N ILE A 270 -0.41 -16.81 -4.15
CA ILE A 270 -1.05 -17.61 -3.10
C ILE A 270 -0.61 -19.08 -3.20
N THR A 271 -0.48 -19.58 -4.43
CA THR A 271 0.00 -20.95 -4.69
C THR A 271 1.35 -21.19 -4.00
N ASN A 272 2.35 -20.34 -4.24
CA ASN A 272 3.68 -20.49 -3.63
C ASN A 272 3.66 -20.36 -2.10
N MET A 273 2.88 -19.42 -1.58
CA MET A 273 2.72 -19.25 -0.13
C MET A 273 2.11 -20.51 0.52
N MET A 274 1.05 -21.05 -0.06
CA MET A 274 0.39 -22.26 0.44
C MET A 274 1.23 -23.53 0.27
N ASP A 275 2.09 -23.59 -0.75
CA ASP A 275 3.00 -24.73 -1.01
C ASP A 275 4.15 -24.82 0.00
N ARG A 276 4.38 -23.78 0.81
CA ARG A 276 5.34 -23.81 1.94
C ARG A 276 4.81 -24.62 3.14
N LEU A 277 3.51 -24.88 3.20
CA LEU A 277 2.88 -25.66 4.24
C LEU A 277 2.96 -27.17 3.94
N SER A 278 2.98 -28.00 4.99
CA SER A 278 2.71 -29.44 4.82
C SER A 278 1.30 -29.65 4.25
N ASN A 279 1.06 -30.78 3.57
CA ASN A 279 -0.26 -31.05 2.99
C ASN A 279 -1.42 -30.97 4.02
N PRO A 280 -1.31 -31.54 5.23
CA PRO A 280 -2.36 -31.35 6.24
C PRO A 280 -2.54 -29.90 6.66
N ALA A 281 -1.43 -29.16 6.86
CA ALA A 281 -1.47 -27.75 7.23
C ALA A 281 -2.06 -26.87 6.12
N LYS A 282 -1.79 -27.20 4.84
CA LYS A 282 -2.38 -26.51 3.69
C LYS A 282 -3.90 -26.67 3.66
N ILE A 283 -4.42 -27.89 3.85
CA ILE A 283 -5.85 -28.14 3.94
C ILE A 283 -6.45 -27.31 5.08
N LYS A 284 -5.81 -27.33 6.25
CA LYS A 284 -6.28 -26.58 7.42
C LYS A 284 -6.26 -25.06 7.19
N ALA A 285 -5.19 -24.52 6.60
CA ALA A 285 -5.10 -23.10 6.25
C ALA A 285 -6.19 -22.70 5.23
N PHE A 286 -6.47 -23.57 4.27
CA PHE A 286 -7.54 -23.34 3.31
C PHE A 286 -8.92 -23.28 4.00
N GLU A 287 -9.26 -24.26 4.85
CA GLU A 287 -10.52 -24.29 5.61
C GLU A 287 -10.69 -23.04 6.48
N LEU A 288 -9.65 -22.66 7.22
CA LEU A 288 -9.66 -21.44 8.04
C LEU A 288 -9.84 -20.17 7.21
N SER A 289 -9.20 -20.10 6.05
CA SER A 289 -9.34 -18.93 5.16
C SER A 289 -10.75 -18.83 4.55
N GLU A 290 -11.40 -19.94 4.22
CA GLU A 290 -12.79 -19.91 3.73
C GLU A 290 -13.76 -19.48 4.85
N GLU A 291 -13.55 -19.91 6.10
CA GLU A 291 -14.33 -19.43 7.24
C GLU A 291 -14.11 -17.93 7.47
N LEU A 292 -12.86 -17.46 7.43
CA LEU A 292 -12.50 -16.03 7.52
C LEU A 292 -13.17 -15.21 6.41
N LYS A 293 -13.14 -15.69 5.18
CA LYS A 293 -13.79 -15.02 4.05
C LYS A 293 -15.29 -14.87 4.30
N THR A 294 -15.97 -15.94 4.72
CA THR A 294 -17.39 -15.89 5.02
C THR A 294 -17.74 -14.87 6.11
N ILE A 295 -16.92 -14.77 7.15
CA ILE A 295 -17.15 -13.84 8.26
C ILE A 295 -16.89 -12.39 7.83
N LEU A 296 -15.81 -12.14 7.06
CA LEU A 296 -15.32 -10.80 6.77
C LEU A 296 -15.83 -10.20 5.46
N GLU A 297 -16.39 -10.99 4.54
CA GLU A 297 -16.94 -10.49 3.27
C GLU A 297 -17.87 -9.28 3.44
N PRO A 298 -18.84 -9.28 4.40
CA PRO A 298 -19.70 -8.11 4.62
C PRO A 298 -18.93 -6.86 5.04
N LEU A 299 -17.82 -7.03 5.77
CA LEU A 299 -16.98 -5.91 6.20
C LEU A 299 -16.18 -5.34 5.02
N PHE A 300 -15.59 -6.19 4.18
CA PHE A 300 -14.89 -5.77 2.97
C PHE A 300 -15.84 -5.02 2.03
N GLN A 301 -17.04 -5.55 1.81
CA GLN A 301 -18.06 -4.88 1.00
C GLN A 301 -18.43 -3.52 1.59
N LYS A 302 -18.63 -3.43 2.91
CA LYS A 302 -18.94 -2.17 3.57
C LYS A 302 -17.83 -1.13 3.39
N HIS A 303 -16.55 -1.52 3.54
CA HIS A 303 -15.43 -0.61 3.30
C HIS A 303 -15.42 -0.10 1.86
N MET A 304 -15.63 -0.97 0.88
CA MET A 304 -15.72 -0.56 -0.51
C MET A 304 -16.87 0.40 -0.78
N ASP A 305 -18.04 0.12 -0.23
CA ASP A 305 -19.23 1.00 -0.36
C ASP A 305 -18.98 2.38 0.28
N ASP A 306 -18.35 2.42 1.44
CA ASP A 306 -17.99 3.67 2.12
C ASP A 306 -16.95 4.48 1.33
N ILE A 307 -15.97 3.80 0.70
CA ILE A 307 -14.99 4.42 -0.19
C ILE A 307 -15.68 4.95 -1.46
N MET A 308 -16.51 4.15 -2.10
CA MET A 308 -17.18 4.52 -3.35
C MET A 308 -18.17 5.66 -3.16
N SER A 309 -18.90 5.67 -2.05
CA SER A 309 -19.83 6.76 -1.71
C SER A 309 -19.14 8.05 -1.26
N GLY A 310 -17.86 7.98 -0.88
CA GLY A 310 -17.13 9.08 -0.24
C GLY A 310 -17.42 9.24 1.25
N HIS A 311 -18.15 8.29 1.85
CA HIS A 311 -18.46 8.32 3.29
C HIS A 311 -17.20 8.17 4.14
N PHE A 312 -16.29 7.25 3.76
CA PHE A 312 -15.00 7.09 4.43
C PHE A 312 -14.22 8.39 4.46
N SER A 313 -13.97 8.99 3.29
CA SER A 313 -13.18 10.21 3.16
C SER A 313 -13.80 11.38 3.93
N LYS A 314 -15.14 11.50 3.88
CA LYS A 314 -15.85 12.53 4.63
C LYS A 314 -15.66 12.37 6.15
N THR A 315 -15.84 11.15 6.67
CA THR A 315 -15.69 10.87 8.11
C THR A 315 -14.26 11.13 8.59
N MET A 316 -13.28 10.73 7.80
CA MET A 316 -11.87 10.98 8.10
C MET A 316 -11.54 12.49 8.08
N MET A 317 -12.01 13.22 7.08
CA MET A 317 -11.81 14.68 7.02
C MET A 317 -12.49 15.42 8.18
N GLU A 318 -13.62 14.91 8.68
CA GLU A 318 -14.27 15.43 9.90
C GLU A 318 -13.38 15.22 11.13
N ASP A 319 -12.65 14.09 11.22
CA ASP A 319 -11.66 13.87 12.29
C ASP A 319 -10.44 14.79 12.14
N TRP A 320 -9.93 15.01 10.92
CA TRP A 320 -8.89 16.00 10.66
C TRP A 320 -9.27 17.40 11.13
N ALA A 321 -10.51 17.80 10.87
CA ALA A 321 -11.04 19.09 11.33
C ALA A 321 -11.21 19.17 12.85
N ASN A 322 -11.18 18.03 13.53
CA ASN A 322 -11.26 17.89 14.99
C ASN A 322 -9.89 17.47 15.60
N ASP A 323 -8.80 17.97 15.03
CA ASP A 323 -7.43 17.77 15.50
C ASP A 323 -7.01 16.27 15.59
N ASP A 324 -7.49 15.44 14.67
CA ASP A 324 -7.18 14.00 14.61
C ASP A 324 -7.56 13.23 15.89
N HIS A 325 -8.64 13.63 16.55
CA HIS A 325 -9.00 13.13 17.87
C HIS A 325 -9.13 11.62 17.93
N ASN A 326 -9.87 11.02 16.98
CA ASN A 326 -10.06 9.58 16.91
C ASN A 326 -8.77 8.88 16.51
N LEU A 327 -8.11 9.36 15.46
CA LEU A 327 -6.85 8.80 14.98
C LEU A 327 -5.80 8.70 16.10
N LEU A 328 -5.57 9.78 16.83
CA LEU A 328 -4.59 9.83 17.91
C LEU A 328 -4.98 8.92 19.10
N SER A 329 -6.27 8.82 19.41
CA SER A 329 -6.77 7.92 20.44
C SER A 329 -6.55 6.45 20.07
N TRP A 330 -6.86 6.06 18.84
CA TRP A 330 -6.68 4.70 18.33
C TRP A 330 -5.20 4.31 18.22
N ARG A 331 -4.37 5.25 17.76
CA ARG A 331 -2.90 5.10 17.74
C ARG A 331 -2.36 4.82 19.14
N ALA A 332 -2.78 5.61 20.14
CA ALA A 332 -2.38 5.40 21.52
C ALA A 332 -2.84 4.02 22.03
N ALA A 333 -4.07 3.60 21.74
CA ALA A 333 -4.58 2.28 22.11
C ALA A 333 -3.77 1.13 21.48
N THR A 334 -3.32 1.29 20.23
CA THR A 334 -2.44 0.30 19.58
C THR A 334 -1.11 0.16 20.32
N GLY A 335 -0.50 1.27 20.74
CA GLY A 335 0.73 1.26 21.55
C GLY A 335 0.59 0.60 22.94
N GLU A 336 -0.64 0.53 23.46
CA GLU A 336 -0.94 -0.11 24.74
C GLU A 336 -1.22 -1.62 24.62
N THR A 337 -1.32 -2.19 23.42
CA THR A 337 -1.55 -3.63 23.24
C THR A 337 -0.41 -4.48 23.83
N ALA A 338 -0.75 -5.68 24.28
CA ALA A 338 0.24 -6.60 24.85
C ALA A 338 1.30 -7.00 23.79
N PHE A 339 0.90 -7.14 22.53
CA PHE A 339 1.84 -7.40 21.42
C PHE A 339 2.90 -6.29 21.30
N GLU A 340 2.49 -5.01 21.31
CA GLU A 340 3.45 -3.88 21.22
C GLU A 340 4.44 -3.86 22.38
N LYS A 341 3.96 -4.09 23.60
CA LYS A 341 4.76 -4.01 24.82
C LYS A 341 5.69 -5.20 25.06
N THR A 342 5.42 -6.33 24.42
CA THR A 342 6.21 -7.54 24.63
C THR A 342 7.51 -7.51 23.85
N ALA A 343 8.64 -7.67 24.54
CA ALA A 343 9.94 -7.84 23.90
C ALA A 343 10.03 -9.20 23.20
N ILE A 344 10.68 -9.25 22.04
CA ILE A 344 10.89 -10.49 21.30
C ILE A 344 12.00 -11.34 21.94
N THR A 345 11.89 -12.67 21.79
CA THR A 345 12.96 -13.61 22.18
C THR A 345 14.20 -13.47 21.30
N ASN A 346 15.37 -13.78 21.87
CA ASN A 346 16.62 -13.90 21.11
C ASN A 346 16.74 -15.26 20.37
N THR A 347 15.88 -16.23 20.67
CA THR A 347 15.86 -17.52 19.98
C THR A 347 15.59 -17.31 18.49
N GLU A 348 16.40 -17.91 17.63
CA GLU A 348 16.16 -17.89 16.20
C GLU A 348 14.93 -18.75 15.86
N ILE A 349 14.11 -18.24 14.93
CA ILE A 349 13.00 -18.95 14.32
C ILE A 349 13.38 -19.15 12.85
N SER A 350 13.39 -20.38 12.38
CA SER A 350 13.74 -20.67 10.98
C SER A 350 12.63 -20.21 10.03
N GLU A 351 12.97 -19.97 8.77
CA GLU A 351 11.98 -19.59 7.75
C GLU A 351 10.82 -20.60 7.68
N GLN A 352 11.12 -21.89 7.72
CA GLN A 352 10.09 -22.94 7.68
C GLN A 352 9.22 -22.94 8.95
N GLU A 353 9.79 -22.63 10.12
CA GLU A 353 9.04 -22.60 11.37
C GLU A 353 7.96 -21.51 11.37
N TYR A 354 8.19 -20.36 10.68
CA TYR A 354 7.13 -19.35 10.51
C TYR A 354 5.91 -19.89 9.76
N PHE A 355 6.10 -20.80 8.81
CA PHE A 355 4.98 -21.47 8.13
C PHE A 355 4.37 -22.58 9.00
N ASP A 356 5.20 -23.44 9.59
CA ASP A 356 4.74 -24.57 10.38
C ASP A 356 3.94 -24.15 11.62
N HIS A 357 4.34 -23.03 12.26
CA HIS A 357 3.70 -22.49 13.46
C HIS A 357 2.73 -21.33 13.16
N GLY A 358 2.63 -20.90 11.92
CA GLY A 358 1.85 -19.75 11.48
C GLY A 358 0.70 -20.07 10.53
N VAL A 359 0.11 -21.26 10.60
CA VAL A 359 -0.98 -21.71 9.72
C VAL A 359 -2.16 -20.72 9.71
N LEU A 360 -2.52 -20.18 10.87
CA LEU A 360 -3.55 -19.16 10.99
C LEU A 360 -3.14 -17.84 10.28
N MET A 361 -1.86 -17.45 10.35
CA MET A 361 -1.37 -16.25 9.66
C MET A 361 -1.46 -16.42 8.13
N VAL A 362 -1.10 -17.57 7.61
CA VAL A 362 -1.28 -17.92 6.19
C VAL A 362 -2.75 -17.83 5.78
N ALA A 363 -3.66 -18.34 6.64
CA ALA A 363 -5.10 -18.25 6.41
C ALA A 363 -5.61 -16.79 6.37
N PHE A 364 -5.13 -15.93 7.28
CA PHE A 364 -5.44 -14.50 7.26
C PHE A 364 -4.97 -13.82 5.98
N VAL A 365 -3.73 -14.08 5.55
CA VAL A 365 -3.19 -13.49 4.31
C VAL A 365 -4.00 -13.94 3.11
N ARG A 366 -4.25 -15.25 2.94
CA ARG A 366 -5.04 -15.74 1.82
C ARG A 366 -6.44 -15.12 1.80
N ALA A 367 -7.15 -15.18 2.91
CA ALA A 367 -8.51 -14.64 3.01
C ALA A 367 -8.56 -13.15 2.69
N GLY A 368 -7.65 -12.35 3.26
CA GLY A 368 -7.62 -10.92 3.06
C GLY A 368 -7.26 -10.51 1.64
N VAL A 369 -6.28 -11.19 1.03
CA VAL A 369 -5.85 -10.92 -0.35
C VAL A 369 -6.96 -11.24 -1.34
N GLU A 370 -7.59 -12.42 -1.23
CA GLU A 370 -8.70 -12.81 -2.11
C GLU A 370 -9.91 -11.88 -1.93
N LEU A 371 -10.33 -11.59 -0.69
CA LEU A 371 -11.47 -10.70 -0.43
C LEU A 371 -11.24 -9.28 -0.96
N ALA A 372 -10.05 -8.71 -0.74
CA ALA A 372 -9.74 -7.37 -1.22
C ALA A 372 -9.78 -7.31 -2.76
N PHE A 373 -9.14 -8.29 -3.40
CA PHE A 373 -9.14 -8.40 -4.86
C PHE A 373 -10.55 -8.55 -5.42
N ASP A 374 -11.33 -9.53 -4.93
CA ASP A 374 -12.66 -9.82 -5.44
C ASP A 374 -13.62 -8.64 -5.25
N THR A 375 -13.54 -7.96 -4.10
CA THR A 375 -14.36 -6.79 -3.78
C THR A 375 -14.03 -5.61 -4.70
N MET A 376 -12.75 -5.35 -4.96
CA MET A 376 -12.31 -4.30 -5.89
C MET A 376 -12.76 -4.58 -7.32
N VAL A 377 -12.59 -5.81 -7.80
CA VAL A 377 -13.02 -6.21 -9.15
C VAL A 377 -14.54 -6.13 -9.30
N ALA A 378 -15.30 -6.57 -8.31
CA ALA A 378 -16.76 -6.45 -8.30
C ALA A 378 -17.22 -4.98 -8.34
N ALA A 379 -16.45 -4.05 -7.76
CA ALA A 379 -16.72 -2.61 -7.82
C ALA A 379 -16.34 -1.95 -9.17
N GLY A 380 -15.72 -2.70 -10.09
CA GLY A 380 -15.34 -2.22 -11.43
C GLY A 380 -13.88 -1.78 -11.59
N ILE A 381 -13.05 -2.01 -10.57
CA ILE A 381 -11.60 -1.81 -10.64
C ILE A 381 -10.99 -2.97 -11.44
N LYS A 382 -9.99 -2.67 -12.26
CA LYS A 382 -9.30 -3.69 -13.07
C LYS A 382 -8.48 -4.65 -12.21
N GLU A 383 -8.39 -5.91 -12.67
CA GLU A 383 -7.66 -6.98 -12.02
C GLU A 383 -6.20 -6.64 -11.76
N GLU A 384 -5.54 -5.94 -12.70
CA GLU A 384 -4.16 -5.49 -12.56
C GLU A 384 -3.98 -4.54 -11.37
N SER A 385 -4.87 -3.55 -11.24
CA SER A 385 -4.85 -2.61 -10.11
C SER A 385 -5.16 -3.33 -8.79
N ALA A 386 -6.22 -4.15 -8.78
CA ALA A 386 -6.63 -4.93 -7.62
C ALA A 386 -5.53 -5.89 -7.13
N TYR A 387 -4.76 -6.50 -8.06
CA TYR A 387 -3.62 -7.36 -7.74
C TYR A 387 -2.51 -6.60 -6.99
N TYR A 388 -2.14 -5.41 -7.48
CA TYR A 388 -1.09 -4.62 -6.83
C TYR A 388 -1.53 -4.15 -5.45
N GLU A 389 -2.75 -3.65 -5.31
CA GLU A 389 -3.30 -3.10 -4.06
C GLU A 389 -3.75 -4.17 -3.04
N SER A 390 -3.65 -5.43 -3.38
CA SER A 390 -3.97 -6.52 -2.45
C SER A 390 -2.79 -7.46 -2.22
N LEU A 391 -2.27 -8.10 -3.28
CA LEU A 391 -1.25 -9.14 -3.15
C LEU A 391 0.18 -8.57 -3.14
N HIS A 392 0.48 -7.71 -4.12
CA HIS A 392 1.87 -7.33 -4.38
C HIS A 392 2.43 -6.36 -3.34
N GLU A 393 1.60 -5.47 -2.80
CA GLU A 393 2.00 -4.49 -1.78
C GLU A 393 2.02 -5.07 -0.36
N THR A 394 1.26 -6.11 -0.08
CA THR A 394 1.20 -6.73 1.26
C THR A 394 2.58 -7.04 1.88
N PRO A 395 3.58 -7.59 1.15
CA PRO A 395 4.92 -7.82 1.69
C PRO A 395 5.63 -6.55 2.16
N LEU A 396 5.37 -5.41 1.55
CA LEU A 396 6.05 -4.15 1.89
C LEU A 396 5.54 -3.59 3.23
N ILE A 397 4.25 -3.75 3.51
CA ILE A 397 3.69 -3.43 4.84
C ILE A 397 4.16 -4.45 5.88
N ALA A 398 4.18 -5.74 5.54
CA ALA A 398 4.68 -6.80 6.42
C ALA A 398 6.15 -6.57 6.81
N ASN A 399 7.02 -6.14 5.88
CA ASN A 399 8.40 -5.75 6.16
C ASN A 399 8.48 -4.56 7.13
N THR A 400 7.53 -3.65 7.04
CA THR A 400 7.46 -2.52 7.97
C THR A 400 7.06 -2.99 9.38
N ILE A 401 6.11 -3.92 9.50
CA ILE A 401 5.76 -4.55 10.79
C ILE A 401 6.97 -5.29 11.38
N ALA A 402 7.70 -6.04 10.56
CA ALA A 402 8.90 -6.75 10.99
C ALA A 402 9.95 -5.82 11.64
N ARG A 403 10.14 -4.64 11.05
CA ARG A 403 11.11 -3.65 11.53
C ARG A 403 10.61 -2.78 12.67
N LYS A 404 9.31 -2.51 12.76
CA LYS A 404 8.74 -1.42 13.58
C LYS A 404 7.58 -1.82 14.47
N LYS A 405 7.02 -3.03 14.33
CA LYS A 405 5.72 -3.43 14.86
C LYS A 405 4.57 -2.53 14.38
N LEU A 406 3.40 -2.61 15.02
CA LEU A 406 2.17 -1.96 14.54
C LEU A 406 2.14 -0.46 14.83
N TYR A 407 2.54 -0.03 16.02
CA TYR A 407 2.48 1.37 16.43
C TYR A 407 3.29 2.28 15.49
N GLU A 408 4.57 1.94 15.28
CA GLU A 408 5.42 2.72 14.38
C GLU A 408 5.08 2.49 12.91
N MET A 409 4.61 1.29 12.52
CA MET A 409 4.12 1.05 11.16
C MET A 409 2.99 2.03 10.84
N ASN A 410 1.97 2.14 11.68
CA ASN A 410 0.86 3.07 11.49
C ASN A 410 1.30 4.54 11.45
N ARG A 411 2.33 4.93 12.20
CA ARG A 411 2.85 6.30 12.20
C ARG A 411 3.61 6.71 10.93
N ILE A 412 4.11 5.75 10.16
CA ILE A 412 4.96 6.03 8.99
C ILE A 412 4.25 5.80 7.65
N ILE A 413 3.09 5.16 7.67
CA ILE A 413 2.19 5.10 6.52
C ILE A 413 1.40 6.41 6.39
N SER A 414 0.51 6.49 5.40
CA SER A 414 -0.34 7.67 5.23
C SER A 414 -1.37 7.81 6.36
N ASP A 415 -1.84 9.03 6.65
CA ASP A 415 -2.93 9.24 7.61
C ASP A 415 -4.22 8.54 7.15
N THR A 416 -4.43 8.40 5.83
CA THR A 416 -5.55 7.69 5.21
C THR A 416 -5.49 6.18 5.51
N ALA A 417 -4.33 5.59 5.32
CA ALA A 417 -4.08 4.18 5.62
C ALA A 417 -4.25 3.88 7.12
N GLU A 418 -3.66 4.71 7.98
CA GLU A 418 -3.75 4.53 9.43
C GLU A 418 -5.20 4.63 9.93
N TYR A 419 -5.94 5.64 9.47
CA TYR A 419 -7.35 5.81 9.85
C TYR A 419 -8.19 4.61 9.41
N GLY A 420 -8.02 4.17 8.16
CA GLY A 420 -8.70 3.01 7.61
C GLY A 420 -8.35 1.70 8.32
N CYS A 421 -7.07 1.51 8.65
CA CYS A 421 -6.57 0.37 9.44
C CYS A 421 -7.33 0.23 10.77
N TYR A 422 -7.47 1.31 11.50
CA TYR A 422 -8.20 1.28 12.79
C TYR A 422 -9.69 1.05 12.63
N LEU A 423 -10.32 1.63 11.61
CA LEU A 423 -11.74 1.36 11.33
C LEU A 423 -11.98 -0.13 11.07
N PHE A 424 -11.12 -0.74 10.27
CA PHE A 424 -11.18 -2.19 10.00
C PHE A 424 -10.97 -3.00 11.27
N ASP A 425 -9.90 -2.72 12.01
CA ASP A 425 -9.54 -3.45 13.23
C ASP A 425 -10.67 -3.45 14.27
N HIS A 426 -11.28 -2.28 14.50
CA HIS A 426 -12.40 -2.15 15.43
C HIS A 426 -13.65 -2.93 15.00
N ALA A 427 -13.92 -2.98 13.70
CA ALA A 427 -15.06 -3.70 13.16
C ALA A 427 -14.80 -5.21 13.08
N ALA A 428 -13.60 -5.63 12.69
CA ALA A 428 -13.26 -7.04 12.50
C ALA A 428 -13.14 -7.82 13.81
N LYS A 429 -12.56 -7.25 14.86
CA LYS A 429 -12.36 -7.94 16.15
C LYS A 429 -13.64 -8.55 16.73
N PRO A 430 -14.77 -7.83 16.87
CA PRO A 430 -16.01 -8.44 17.36
C PRO A 430 -16.57 -9.50 16.43
N MET A 431 -16.42 -9.36 15.09
CA MET A 431 -16.86 -10.35 14.11
C MET A 431 -16.08 -11.66 14.23
N LEU A 432 -14.79 -11.57 14.54
CA LEU A 432 -13.88 -12.71 14.66
C LEU A 432 -13.90 -13.39 16.04
N LYS A 433 -14.69 -12.89 16.99
CA LYS A 433 -14.72 -13.41 18.36
C LYS A 433 -14.99 -14.90 18.44
N ASP A 434 -16.04 -15.37 17.78
CA ASP A 434 -16.45 -16.79 17.82
C ASP A 434 -15.50 -17.67 17.00
N PHE A 435 -14.92 -17.15 15.94
CA PHE A 435 -13.86 -17.81 15.18
C PHE A 435 -12.62 -18.01 16.05
N MET A 436 -12.13 -16.96 16.69
CA MET A 436 -10.95 -17.01 17.56
C MET A 436 -11.17 -17.88 18.81
N ALA A 437 -12.42 -18.01 19.29
CA ALA A 437 -12.73 -18.92 20.39
C ALA A 437 -12.43 -20.40 20.08
N LYS A 438 -12.52 -20.78 18.80
CA LYS A 438 -12.23 -22.17 18.33
C LYS A 438 -10.74 -22.41 18.03
N ILE A 439 -9.93 -21.36 17.92
CA ILE A 439 -8.50 -21.44 17.57
C ILE A 439 -7.70 -22.01 18.74
N ASP A 440 -6.78 -22.93 18.44
CA ASP A 440 -5.83 -23.51 19.38
C ASP A 440 -4.39 -23.41 18.85
N THR A 441 -3.44 -23.84 19.65
CA THR A 441 -2.00 -23.74 19.37
C THR A 441 -1.53 -24.61 18.22
N ASP A 442 -2.32 -25.57 17.77
CA ASP A 442 -2.01 -26.42 16.60
C ASP A 442 -2.00 -25.64 15.28
N VAL A 443 -2.68 -24.48 15.23
CA VAL A 443 -2.70 -23.61 14.02
C VAL A 443 -1.94 -22.29 14.21
N ILE A 444 -1.56 -21.96 15.43
CA ILE A 444 -0.76 -20.75 15.74
C ILE A 444 0.12 -20.98 16.98
N GLY A 445 1.42 -20.89 16.81
CA GLY A 445 2.41 -21.00 17.89
C GLY A 445 3.04 -22.39 18.08
N LYS A 446 2.50 -23.44 17.46
CA LYS A 446 3.09 -24.78 17.37
C LYS A 446 2.92 -25.35 15.98
N ALA A 447 3.75 -26.33 15.63
CA ALA A 447 3.62 -27.02 14.37
C ALA A 447 2.26 -27.75 14.27
N TYR A 448 1.58 -27.58 13.15
CA TYR A 448 0.33 -28.26 12.92
C TYR A 448 0.54 -29.78 12.87
N ALA A 449 -0.18 -30.49 13.72
CA ALA A 449 -0.19 -31.95 13.79
C ALA A 449 -1.60 -32.45 13.43
N SER A 450 -1.71 -33.18 12.32
CA SER A 450 -2.96 -33.84 11.94
C SER A 450 -3.14 -35.13 12.73
N ASP A 451 -4.36 -35.43 13.15
CA ASP A 451 -4.71 -36.71 13.79
C ASP A 451 -4.44 -37.90 12.86
N ALA A 452 -4.45 -37.71 11.53
CA ALA A 452 -4.09 -38.68 10.51
C ALA A 452 -2.58 -38.79 10.23
N GLY A 453 -1.73 -38.09 11.02
CA GLY A 453 -0.31 -37.95 10.73
C GLY A 453 -0.09 -37.17 9.44
N ASN A 454 0.76 -37.66 8.53
CA ASN A 454 0.99 -37.03 7.22
C ASN A 454 -0.01 -37.46 6.13
N GLY A 455 -0.99 -38.30 6.47
CA GLY A 455 -2.04 -38.74 5.56
C GLY A 455 -3.04 -37.61 5.27
N VAL A 456 -3.42 -37.45 3.99
CA VAL A 456 -4.45 -36.53 3.54
C VAL A 456 -5.39 -37.21 2.54
N ASP A 457 -6.60 -36.67 2.41
CA ASP A 457 -7.44 -36.97 1.26
C ASP A 457 -6.84 -36.31 0.01
N ASN A 458 -6.28 -37.12 -0.87
CA ASN A 458 -5.65 -36.64 -2.10
C ASN A 458 -6.63 -35.90 -3.01
N LYS A 459 -7.93 -36.33 -3.02
CA LYS A 459 -8.93 -35.62 -3.81
C LYS A 459 -9.16 -34.21 -3.27
N GLN A 460 -9.35 -34.06 -1.96
CA GLN A 460 -9.51 -32.77 -1.30
C GLN A 460 -8.30 -31.87 -1.57
N LEU A 461 -7.07 -32.41 -1.49
CA LEU A 461 -5.86 -31.64 -1.75
C LEU A 461 -5.77 -31.17 -3.22
N ILE A 462 -6.18 -32.01 -4.18
CA ILE A 462 -6.24 -31.66 -5.59
C ILE A 462 -7.26 -30.54 -5.80
N ASP A 463 -8.47 -30.70 -5.27
CA ASP A 463 -9.55 -29.71 -5.40
C ASP A 463 -9.11 -28.35 -4.81
N ILE A 464 -8.47 -28.33 -3.65
CA ILE A 464 -7.92 -27.11 -3.02
C ILE A 464 -6.87 -26.46 -3.92
N ASN A 465 -5.91 -27.23 -4.45
CA ASN A 465 -4.87 -26.70 -5.32
C ASN A 465 -5.46 -26.12 -6.62
N GLU A 466 -6.51 -26.70 -7.16
CA GLU A 466 -7.21 -26.18 -8.34
C GLU A 466 -7.94 -24.88 -8.01
N ILE A 467 -8.67 -24.81 -6.90
CA ILE A 467 -9.38 -23.59 -6.46
C ILE A 467 -8.39 -22.43 -6.32
N ILE A 468 -7.26 -22.65 -5.66
CA ILE A 468 -6.22 -21.61 -5.49
C ILE A 468 -5.65 -21.20 -6.85
N ARG A 469 -5.19 -22.17 -7.65
CA ARG A 469 -4.48 -21.91 -8.92
C ARG A 469 -5.34 -21.20 -9.95
N TYR A 470 -6.63 -21.47 -9.99
CA TYR A 470 -7.56 -20.89 -10.95
C TYR A 470 -8.30 -19.65 -10.41
N HIS A 471 -7.98 -19.19 -9.22
CA HIS A 471 -8.48 -17.91 -8.74
C HIS A 471 -8.02 -16.78 -9.67
N PRO A 472 -8.86 -15.79 -10.03
CA PRO A 472 -8.48 -14.72 -10.96
C PRO A 472 -7.20 -13.98 -10.56
N ILE A 473 -6.99 -13.74 -9.26
CA ILE A 473 -5.76 -13.10 -8.76
C ILE A 473 -4.48 -13.88 -9.07
N GLU A 474 -4.54 -15.24 -9.09
CA GLU A 474 -3.39 -16.06 -9.46
C GLU A 474 -3.11 -15.98 -10.97
N LEU A 475 -4.17 -15.96 -11.78
CA LEU A 475 -4.06 -15.89 -13.25
C LEU A 475 -3.43 -14.56 -13.66
N ILE A 476 -4.02 -13.42 -13.24
CA ILE A 476 -3.46 -12.11 -13.52
C ILE A 476 -2.07 -11.91 -12.88
N GLY A 477 -1.87 -12.43 -11.66
CA GLY A 477 -0.60 -12.35 -10.96
C GLY A 477 0.52 -13.09 -11.68
N TYR A 478 0.23 -14.24 -12.32
CA TYR A 478 1.20 -14.96 -13.15
C TYR A 478 1.65 -14.11 -14.34
N GLU A 479 0.72 -13.48 -15.05
CA GLU A 479 1.02 -12.60 -16.19
C GLU A 479 1.84 -11.37 -15.77
N LEU A 480 1.44 -10.70 -14.69
CA LEU A 480 2.13 -9.51 -14.19
C LEU A 480 3.55 -9.83 -13.69
N ARG A 481 3.72 -10.90 -12.92
CA ARG A 481 5.05 -11.34 -12.46
C ARG A 481 5.97 -11.74 -13.62
N ALA A 482 5.44 -12.35 -14.68
CA ALA A 482 6.20 -12.67 -15.87
C ALA A 482 6.75 -11.43 -16.60
N SER A 483 6.02 -10.31 -16.51
CA SER A 483 6.39 -9.02 -17.11
C SER A 483 7.36 -8.19 -16.24
N MET A 484 7.53 -8.52 -14.97
CA MET A 484 8.46 -7.85 -14.06
C MET A 484 9.89 -8.32 -14.32
N THR A 485 10.67 -7.53 -15.06
CA THR A 485 12.00 -7.93 -15.56
C THR A 485 13.06 -8.15 -14.48
N ALA A 486 12.91 -7.52 -13.33
CA ALA A 486 13.85 -7.63 -12.20
C ALA A 486 13.48 -8.73 -11.19
N MET A 487 12.30 -9.36 -11.33
CA MET A 487 11.86 -10.42 -10.42
C MET A 487 12.70 -11.67 -10.58
N LYS A 488 13.21 -12.24 -9.48
CA LYS A 488 13.88 -13.54 -9.51
C LYS A 488 12.88 -14.61 -9.94
N LYS A 489 13.21 -15.36 -11.00
CA LYS A 489 12.39 -16.52 -11.39
C LYS A 489 12.51 -17.59 -10.32
N ILE A 490 11.38 -18.10 -9.86
CA ILE A 490 11.34 -19.33 -9.06
C ILE A 490 11.66 -20.48 -10.01
N VAL A 491 12.76 -21.18 -9.73
CA VAL A 491 13.22 -22.33 -10.52
C VAL A 491 12.62 -23.61 -9.92
#